data_532de08ddd3a869e98e6efb6baf9ed27
#
_entry.id   532de08ddd3a869e98e6efb6baf9ed27
#
_cell.length_a   1.000
_cell.length_b   1.000
_cell.length_c   1.000
_cell.angle_alpha   90.00
_cell.angle_beta   90.00
_cell.angle_gamma   90.00
#
_symmetry.space_group_name_H-M   'P 1'
#
loop_
_entity.id
_entity.type
_entity.pdbx_description
1 polymer ?
#
loop_
_entity_poly.entity_id
_entity_poly.type
_entity_poly.pdbx_seq_one_letter_code
_entity_poly.pdbx_strand_id
1 'polypeptide(L)'
;MNTLIGYKKCSTCKNIEKLLEEKNISYDYREIDKDLLSVDELKKIKDLAEIDIFKLFNTSGIRYRELGLKDKKKDMTEEEIYDLLSSDGMLVKRPILLTKDKVFVGPQVKKYLESL
;
A
#
# COMPACT_ATOMS: atom_id res chain seq x y z
N MET A 1 9.45 -9.87 -11.85
CA MET A 1 10.11 -8.72 -11.22
C MET A 1 9.29 -8.20 -10.05
N ASN A 2 9.95 -7.76 -9.00
CA ASN A 2 9.27 -7.29 -7.80
C ASN A 2 9.28 -5.76 -7.73
N THR A 3 8.20 -5.18 -7.25
CA THR A 3 8.10 -3.73 -7.03
C THR A 3 7.65 -3.49 -5.60
N LEU A 4 8.42 -2.71 -4.86
CA LEU A 4 8.02 -2.26 -3.53
C LEU A 4 7.47 -0.85 -3.66
N ILE A 5 6.22 -0.67 -3.25
CA ILE A 5 5.57 0.65 -3.22
C ILE A 5 5.60 1.14 -1.78
N GLY A 6 6.25 2.24 -1.56
CA GLY A 6 6.42 2.75 -0.21
C GLY A 6 6.71 4.24 -0.15
N TYR A 7 7.01 4.71 1.05
CA TYR A 7 7.35 6.09 1.32
C TYR A 7 8.74 6.14 1.96
N LYS A 8 9.64 6.94 1.40
CA LYS A 8 11.04 6.95 1.83
C LYS A 8 11.24 7.32 3.30
N LYS A 9 10.33 8.09 3.87
CA LYS A 9 10.39 8.49 5.28
C LYS A 9 9.64 7.54 6.22
N CYS A 10 9.08 6.46 5.70
CA CYS A 10 8.32 5.47 6.49
C CYS A 10 9.26 4.42 7.04
N SER A 11 9.32 4.27 8.37
CA SER A 11 10.20 3.28 9.02
C SER A 11 9.84 1.85 8.65
N THR A 12 8.55 1.54 8.56
CA THR A 12 8.09 0.22 8.15
C THR A 12 8.57 -0.12 6.74
N CYS A 13 8.50 0.83 5.81
CA CYS A 13 8.98 0.63 4.45
C CYS A 13 10.49 0.38 4.42
N LYS A 14 11.24 1.13 5.22
CA LYS A 14 12.70 0.93 5.34
C LYS A 14 13.04 -0.46 5.87
N ASN A 15 12.28 -0.94 6.85
CA ASN A 15 12.48 -2.27 7.41
C ASN A 15 12.22 -3.37 6.37
N ILE A 16 11.23 -3.17 5.51
CA ILE A 16 10.96 -4.11 4.42
C ILE A 16 12.08 -4.09 3.38
N GLU A 17 12.64 -2.93 3.07
CA GLU A 17 13.79 -2.85 2.17
C GLU A 17 14.98 -3.66 2.72
N LYS A 18 15.25 -3.51 4.02
CA LYS A 18 16.32 -4.29 4.68
C LYS A 18 16.06 -5.78 4.57
N LEU A 19 14.83 -6.20 4.80
CA LEU A 19 14.45 -7.61 4.75
C LEU A 19 14.63 -8.18 3.33
N LEU A 20 14.22 -7.42 2.32
CA LEU A 20 14.41 -7.81 0.92
C LEU A 20 15.91 -7.96 0.59
N GLU A 21 16.72 -7.02 1.04
CA GLU A 21 18.18 -7.08 0.84
C GLU A 21 18.82 -8.26 1.56
N GLU A 22 18.43 -8.54 2.79
CA GLU A 22 18.92 -9.68 3.55
C GLU A 22 18.60 -11.00 2.87
N LYS A 23 17.47 -11.09 2.19
CA LYS A 23 17.05 -12.30 1.47
C LYS A 23 17.54 -12.33 0.03
N ASN A 24 18.32 -11.33 -0.40
CA ASN A 24 18.85 -11.23 -1.76
C ASN A 24 17.73 -11.17 -2.83
N ILE A 25 16.63 -10.49 -2.52
CA ILE A 25 15.52 -10.32 -3.43
C ILE A 25 15.66 -8.98 -4.11
N SER A 26 15.76 -8.98 -5.45
CA SER A 26 15.82 -7.76 -6.24
C SER A 26 14.44 -7.12 -6.34
N TYR A 27 14.38 -5.80 -6.29
CA TYR A 27 13.12 -5.07 -6.40
C TYR A 27 13.35 -3.66 -6.95
N ASP A 28 12.31 -3.12 -7.59
CA ASP A 28 12.23 -1.71 -7.94
C ASP A 28 11.45 -1.00 -6.83
N TYR A 29 11.76 0.25 -6.60
CA TYR A 29 11.07 1.05 -5.58
C TYR A 29 10.21 2.11 -6.26
N ARG A 30 8.91 2.12 -5.93
CA ARG A 30 7.98 3.14 -6.41
C ARG A 30 7.57 4.02 -5.21
N GLU A 31 7.86 5.31 -5.30
CA GLU A 31 7.50 6.26 -4.24
C GLU A 31 6.03 6.65 -4.37
N ILE A 32 5.24 6.25 -3.38
CA ILE A 32 3.78 6.37 -3.42
C ILE A 32 3.30 7.82 -3.41
N ASP A 33 4.12 8.73 -2.86
CA ASP A 33 3.79 10.16 -2.79
C ASP A 33 4.12 10.91 -4.08
N LYS A 34 4.97 10.35 -4.91
CA LYS A 34 5.42 10.98 -6.17
C LYS A 34 4.86 10.31 -7.40
N ASP A 35 4.69 9.01 -7.37
CA ASP A 35 4.18 8.20 -8.48
C ASP A 35 2.89 7.54 -8.02
N LEU A 36 1.79 8.29 -8.14
CA LEU A 36 0.50 7.91 -7.59
C LEU A 36 -0.07 6.65 -8.26
N LEU A 37 -0.76 5.85 -7.46
CA LEU A 37 -1.48 4.68 -7.97
C LEU A 37 -2.76 5.11 -8.66
N SER A 38 -3.03 4.55 -9.83
CA SER A 38 -4.29 4.79 -10.53
C SER A 38 -5.42 4.00 -9.86
N VAL A 39 -6.66 4.36 -10.20
CA VAL A 39 -7.84 3.62 -9.73
C VAL A 39 -7.74 2.15 -10.16
N ASP A 40 -7.36 1.88 -11.40
CA ASP A 40 -7.22 0.51 -11.90
C ASP A 40 -6.14 -0.27 -11.13
N GLU A 41 -5.03 0.36 -10.83
CA GLU A 41 -3.97 -0.27 -10.04
C GLU A 41 -4.45 -0.60 -8.63
N LEU A 42 -5.18 0.31 -8.00
CA LEU A 42 -5.73 0.10 -6.66
C LEU A 42 -6.75 -1.05 -6.64
N LYS A 43 -7.59 -1.14 -7.66
CA LYS A 43 -8.55 -2.25 -7.78
C LYS A 43 -7.84 -3.60 -7.90
N LYS A 44 -6.80 -3.68 -8.72
CA LYS A 44 -5.99 -4.88 -8.86
C LYS A 44 -5.30 -5.27 -7.57
N ILE A 45 -4.73 -4.28 -6.88
CA ILE A 45 -4.06 -4.50 -5.60
C ILE A 45 -5.03 -5.08 -4.58
N LYS A 46 -6.21 -4.47 -4.46
CA LYS A 46 -7.24 -4.94 -3.54
C LYS A 46 -7.65 -6.39 -3.84
N ASP A 47 -7.89 -6.69 -5.11
CA ASP A 47 -8.36 -8.01 -5.52
C ASP A 47 -7.28 -9.08 -5.35
N LEU A 48 -6.05 -8.81 -5.78
CA LEU A 48 -4.96 -9.78 -5.70
C LEU A 48 -4.45 -9.99 -4.27
N ALA A 49 -4.51 -8.96 -3.44
CA ALA A 49 -4.17 -9.10 -2.03
C ALA A 49 -5.29 -9.73 -1.20
N GLU A 50 -6.48 -9.86 -1.77
CA GLU A 50 -7.65 -10.45 -1.12
C GLU A 50 -7.99 -9.76 0.20
N ILE A 51 -8.00 -8.43 0.17
CA ILE A 51 -8.29 -7.61 1.34
C ILE A 51 -9.57 -6.80 1.14
N ASP A 52 -10.15 -6.35 2.26
CA ASP A 52 -11.25 -5.40 2.25
C ASP A 52 -10.72 -4.04 1.76
N ILE A 53 -11.56 -3.28 1.05
CA ILE A 53 -11.18 -1.98 0.50
C ILE A 53 -10.69 -1.02 1.59
N PHE A 54 -11.24 -1.10 2.81
CA PHE A 54 -10.81 -0.25 3.91
C PHE A 54 -9.36 -0.51 4.34
N LYS A 55 -8.84 -1.70 4.05
CA LYS A 55 -7.44 -2.04 4.36
C LYS A 55 -6.45 -1.31 3.46
N LEU A 56 -6.93 -0.67 2.40
CA LEU A 56 -6.09 0.16 1.54
C LEU A 56 -5.77 1.52 2.17
N PHE A 57 -6.50 1.92 3.21
CA PHE A 57 -6.25 3.19 3.89
C PHE A 57 -5.07 3.11 4.86
N ASN A 58 -4.27 4.16 4.86
CA ASN A 58 -3.25 4.39 5.89
C ASN A 58 -3.91 5.05 7.09
N THR A 59 -4.48 4.24 7.98
CA THR A 59 -5.30 4.71 9.11
C THR A 59 -4.52 5.44 10.19
N SER A 60 -3.21 5.29 10.25
CA SER A 60 -2.35 5.99 11.20
C SER A 60 -1.77 7.29 10.65
N GLY A 61 -2.10 7.65 9.42
CA GLY A 61 -1.57 8.83 8.76
C GLY A 61 -2.26 10.13 9.16
N ILE A 62 -1.52 11.23 9.04
CA ILE A 62 -2.03 12.57 9.35
C ILE A 62 -3.18 12.94 8.41
N ARG A 63 -3.04 12.68 7.11
CA ARG A 63 -4.08 13.01 6.12
C ARG A 63 -5.38 12.27 6.39
N TYR A 64 -5.28 11.02 6.79
CA TYR A 64 -6.46 10.23 7.15
C TYR A 64 -7.24 10.89 8.29
N ARG A 65 -6.53 11.36 9.31
CA ARG A 65 -7.12 12.05 10.46
C ARG A 65 -7.67 13.42 10.08
N GLU A 66 -6.91 14.19 9.32
CA GLU A 66 -7.34 15.54 8.88
C GLU A 66 -8.65 15.50 8.11
N LEU A 67 -8.84 14.47 7.27
CA LEU A 67 -10.03 14.33 6.46
C LEU A 67 -11.19 13.66 7.21
N GLY A 68 -10.98 13.22 8.44
CA GLY A 68 -12.03 12.56 9.22
C GLY A 68 -12.52 11.25 8.63
N LEU A 69 -11.64 10.51 7.96
CA LEU A 69 -12.00 9.31 7.21
C LEU A 69 -12.45 8.15 8.08
N LYS A 70 -12.03 8.12 9.35
CA LYS A 70 -12.49 7.09 10.28
C LYS A 70 -14.01 7.00 10.32
N ASP A 71 -14.69 8.15 10.30
CA ASP A 71 -16.13 8.21 10.35
C ASP A 71 -16.78 8.30 8.97
N LYS A 72 -16.11 8.94 8.02
CA LYS A 72 -16.67 9.20 6.68
C LYS A 72 -16.61 8.00 5.75
N LYS A 73 -15.57 7.15 5.86
CA LYS A 73 -15.32 6.09 4.87
C LYS A 73 -16.47 5.10 4.73
N LYS A 74 -17.18 4.83 5.79
CA LYS A 74 -18.30 3.86 5.78
C LYS A 74 -19.50 4.37 4.98
N ASP A 75 -19.58 5.68 4.76
CA ASP A 75 -20.64 6.30 3.96
C ASP A 75 -20.20 6.58 2.53
N MET A 76 -18.97 6.23 2.17
CA MET A 76 -18.41 6.42 0.83
C MET A 76 -18.65 5.19 -0.03
N THR A 77 -18.90 5.40 -1.32
CA THR A 77 -18.94 4.31 -2.29
C THR A 77 -17.51 3.83 -2.55
N GLU A 78 -17.37 2.62 -3.08
CA GLU A 78 -16.06 2.10 -3.48
C GLU A 78 -15.40 3.02 -4.52
N GLU A 79 -16.17 3.52 -5.48
CA GLU A 79 -15.67 4.46 -6.49
C GLU A 79 -15.08 5.71 -5.83
N GLU A 80 -15.78 6.28 -4.86
CA GLU A 80 -15.30 7.46 -4.13
C GLU A 80 -14.01 7.16 -3.37
N ILE A 81 -13.91 5.98 -2.78
CA ILE A 81 -12.70 5.55 -2.06
C ILE A 81 -11.52 5.42 -3.01
N TYR A 82 -11.70 4.74 -4.16
CA TYR A 82 -10.62 4.61 -5.13
C TYR A 82 -10.19 5.96 -5.70
N ASP A 83 -11.14 6.85 -5.99
CA ASP A 83 -10.83 8.19 -6.49
C ASP A 83 -10.00 8.97 -5.47
N LEU A 84 -10.37 8.89 -4.18
CA LEU A 84 -9.63 9.55 -3.12
C LEU A 84 -8.23 9.00 -2.96
N LEU A 85 -8.09 7.68 -2.92
CA LEU A 85 -6.78 7.02 -2.75
C LEU A 85 -5.85 7.29 -3.93
N SER A 86 -6.39 7.38 -5.15
CA SER A 86 -5.58 7.69 -6.33
C SER A 86 -5.12 9.15 -6.38
N SER A 87 -5.79 10.02 -5.64
CA SER A 87 -5.46 11.45 -5.61
C SER A 87 -4.37 11.82 -4.59
N ASP A 88 -4.12 10.96 -3.61
CA ASP A 88 -3.19 11.27 -2.51
C ASP A 88 -2.54 9.98 -1.99
N GLY A 89 -1.27 9.78 -2.38
CA GLY A 89 -0.51 8.59 -1.97
C GLY A 89 -0.32 8.45 -0.47
N MET A 90 -0.40 9.55 0.28
CA MET A 90 -0.25 9.49 1.74
C MET A 90 -1.45 8.85 2.43
N LEU A 91 -2.58 8.72 1.71
CA LEU A 91 -3.77 8.03 2.22
C LEU A 91 -3.70 6.52 2.03
N VAL A 92 -2.77 6.04 1.22
CA VAL A 92 -2.68 4.62 0.86
C VAL A 92 -1.82 3.86 1.86
N LYS A 93 -2.30 2.69 2.27
CA LYS A 93 -1.56 1.76 3.14
C LYS A 93 -0.26 1.34 2.48
N ARG A 94 0.81 1.32 3.25
CA ARG A 94 2.14 0.93 2.78
C ARG A 94 2.86 0.12 3.85
N PRO A 95 3.83 -0.70 3.49
CA PRO A 95 4.30 -0.95 2.12
C PRO A 95 3.33 -1.83 1.33
N ILE A 96 3.48 -1.81 -0.01
CA ILE A 96 2.79 -2.73 -0.92
C ILE A 96 3.88 -3.43 -1.72
N LEU A 97 3.85 -4.75 -1.78
CA LEU A 97 4.81 -5.52 -2.57
C LEU A 97 4.09 -6.21 -3.72
N LEU A 98 4.52 -5.90 -4.93
CA LEU A 98 4.04 -6.55 -6.15
C LEU A 98 5.08 -7.57 -6.57
N THR A 99 4.68 -8.83 -6.67
CA THR A 99 5.51 -9.87 -7.26
C THR A 99 4.96 -10.23 -8.64
N LYS A 100 5.54 -11.21 -9.29
CA LYS A 100 5.07 -11.63 -10.61
C LYS A 100 3.56 -11.97 -10.62
N ASP A 101 3.10 -12.71 -9.62
CA ASP A 101 1.74 -13.24 -9.59
C ASP A 101 0.92 -12.80 -8.38
N LYS A 102 1.55 -12.18 -7.39
CA LYS A 102 0.91 -11.90 -6.09
C LYS A 102 1.11 -10.46 -5.66
N VAL A 103 0.23 -10.01 -4.77
CA VAL A 103 0.29 -8.68 -4.18
C VAL A 103 0.10 -8.81 -2.68
N PHE A 104 0.93 -8.08 -1.93
CA PHE A 104 0.86 -8.05 -0.46
C PHE A 104 0.76 -6.59 -0.01
N VAL A 105 -0.10 -6.33 0.97
CA VAL A 105 -0.37 -4.97 1.46
C VAL A 105 -0.14 -4.90 2.96
N GLY A 106 0.63 -3.89 3.39
CA GLY A 106 0.88 -3.64 4.80
C GLY A 106 1.52 -4.82 5.51
N PRO A 107 0.92 -5.32 6.61
CA PRO A 107 1.50 -6.43 7.39
C PRO A 107 1.69 -7.72 6.60
N GLN A 108 0.93 -7.90 5.52
CA GLN A 108 1.08 -9.07 4.65
C GLN A 108 2.48 -9.16 4.05
N VAL A 109 3.13 -8.02 3.81
CA VAL A 109 4.46 -7.98 3.17
C VAL A 109 5.51 -8.67 4.05
N LYS A 110 5.58 -8.27 5.32
CA LYS A 110 6.54 -8.86 6.26
C LYS A 110 6.26 -10.34 6.45
N LYS A 111 4.99 -10.69 6.61
CA LYS A 111 4.57 -12.08 6.81
C LYS A 111 4.99 -12.97 5.64
N TYR A 112 4.79 -12.48 4.42
CA TYR A 112 5.20 -13.20 3.22
C TYR A 112 6.72 -13.39 3.16
N LEU A 113 7.49 -12.32 3.38
CA LEU A 113 8.94 -12.38 3.31
C LEU A 113 9.53 -13.30 4.38
N GLU A 114 8.96 -13.31 5.58
CA GLU A 114 9.40 -14.18 6.66
C GLU A 114 9.10 -15.66 6.39
N SER A 115 8.16 -15.94 5.50
CA SER A 115 7.80 -17.31 5.13
C SER A 115 8.75 -17.92 4.09
N LEU A 116 9.61 -17.12 3.50
CA LEU A 116 10.53 -17.58 2.45
C LEU A 116 11.78 -18.26 3.01
#